data_9797f262156762d0435f22c83d9bc29a
#
_entry.id   9797f262156762d0435f22c83d9bc29a
#
_cell.length_a   1.000
_cell.length_b   1.000
_cell.length_c   1.000
_cell.angle_alpha   90.00
_cell.angle_beta   90.00
_cell.angle_gamma   90.00
#
_symmetry.space_group_name_H-M   'P 1'
#
loop_
_entity.id
_entity.type
_entity.pdbx_description
1 polymer ?
#
loop_
_entity_poly.entity_id
_entity_poly.type
_entity_poly.pdbx_seq_one_letter_code
_entity_poly.pdbx_strand_id
1 'polypeptide(L)'
;MPKADLREQRRAQRLARKKRNTLIASIAGGILLVVSIILVIRYLPGKVNADEVDTVFPIKDNAVKTSSGLIYQDMVIGEGSAAQTGDTVSIIYSGYLPDGQVFDSNVETGEYFEFELGAGTVIPGWEEGIVGMKVGGARMLFVPPELTVGAIDPFQAIPENSTLTYSITLKEIK
;
A
#
# COMPACT_ATOMS: atom_id res chain seq x y z
N MET A 1 20.25 -43.18 33.02
CA MET A 1 19.43 -42.45 32.01
C MET A 1 19.30 -43.33 30.79
N PRO A 2 18.09 -43.61 30.29
CA PRO A 2 17.91 -44.52 29.16
C PRO A 2 18.37 -43.86 27.87
N LYS A 3 19.13 -44.58 27.05
CA LYS A 3 19.69 -44.15 25.77
C LYS A 3 18.62 -43.69 24.73
N ALA A 4 17.34 -43.99 24.96
CA ALA A 4 16.21 -43.60 24.13
C ALA A 4 15.94 -42.10 24.22
N ASP A 5 15.97 -41.50 25.40
CA ASP A 5 15.71 -40.09 25.64
C ASP A 5 16.73 -39.18 24.95
N LEU A 6 18.00 -39.57 24.93
CA LEU A 6 19.06 -38.81 24.25
C LEU A 6 18.91 -38.74 22.72
N ARG A 7 18.31 -39.80 22.13
CA ARG A 7 18.04 -39.86 20.69
C ARG A 7 16.84 -38.96 20.29
N GLU A 8 15.84 -38.90 21.13
CA GLU A 8 14.66 -38.06 20.93
C GLU A 8 15.00 -36.58 21.06
N GLN A 9 15.76 -36.20 22.06
CA GLN A 9 16.27 -34.84 22.23
C GLN A 9 17.14 -34.39 21.05
N ARG A 10 18.00 -35.24 20.52
CA ARG A 10 18.82 -34.95 19.32
C ARG A 10 17.97 -34.79 18.06
N ARG A 11 16.87 -35.58 17.92
CA ARG A 11 15.93 -35.43 16.80
C ARG A 11 15.15 -34.10 16.88
N ALA A 12 14.65 -33.75 18.07
CA ALA A 12 13.95 -32.50 18.31
C ALA A 12 14.85 -31.29 18.04
N GLN A 13 16.09 -31.30 18.49
CA GLN A 13 17.06 -30.25 18.21
C GLN A 13 17.40 -30.12 16.72
N ARG A 14 17.52 -31.25 15.99
CA ARG A 14 17.75 -31.20 14.52
C ARG A 14 16.56 -30.63 13.77
N LEU A 15 15.34 -30.96 14.16
CA LEU A 15 14.11 -30.43 13.54
C LEU A 15 13.94 -28.94 13.84
N ALA A 16 14.20 -28.49 15.07
CA ALA A 16 14.16 -27.09 15.43
C ALA A 16 15.21 -26.26 14.68
N ARG A 17 16.44 -26.82 14.54
CA ARG A 17 17.51 -26.18 13.76
C ARG A 17 17.19 -26.07 12.28
N LYS A 18 16.55 -27.12 11.71
CA LYS A 18 16.11 -27.12 10.32
C LYS A 18 15.00 -26.08 10.07
N LYS A 19 13.98 -26.00 10.94
CA LYS A 19 12.92 -24.96 10.87
C LYS A 19 13.50 -23.55 10.99
N ARG A 20 14.43 -23.31 11.93
CA ARG A 20 15.09 -22.02 12.11
C ARG A 20 15.91 -21.61 10.87
N ASN A 21 16.65 -22.55 10.29
CA ASN A 21 17.46 -22.27 9.11
C ASN A 21 16.58 -22.00 7.86
N THR A 22 15.42 -22.67 7.72
CA THR A 22 14.48 -22.40 6.63
C THR A 22 13.83 -21.01 6.80
N LEU A 23 13.49 -20.64 8.04
CA LEU A 23 12.95 -19.32 8.35
C LEU A 23 13.96 -18.19 8.05
N ILE A 24 15.22 -18.39 8.47
CA ILE A 24 16.31 -17.44 8.22
C ILE A 24 16.60 -17.33 6.71
N ALA A 25 16.57 -18.42 5.96
CA ALA A 25 16.75 -18.42 4.51
C ALA A 25 15.62 -17.69 3.80
N SER A 26 14.36 -17.82 4.26
CA SER A 26 13.20 -17.10 3.70
C SER A 26 13.27 -15.60 3.97
N ILE A 27 13.70 -15.21 5.19
CA ILE A 27 13.88 -13.80 5.56
C ILE A 27 15.05 -13.18 4.80
N ALA A 28 16.18 -13.88 4.68
CA ALA A 28 17.33 -13.43 3.92
C ALA A 28 17.02 -13.28 2.42
N GLY A 29 16.24 -14.21 1.85
CA GLY A 29 15.77 -14.11 0.45
C GLY A 29 14.84 -12.92 0.23
N GLY A 30 13.94 -12.64 1.16
CA GLY A 30 13.06 -11.46 1.12
C GLY A 30 13.84 -10.15 1.21
N ILE A 31 14.80 -10.07 2.12
CA ILE A 31 15.65 -8.88 2.29
C ILE A 31 16.54 -8.65 1.05
N LEU A 32 17.09 -9.70 0.44
CA LEU A 32 17.88 -9.59 -0.80
C LEU A 32 17.05 -9.07 -1.96
N LEU A 33 15.78 -9.50 -2.08
CA LEU A 33 14.85 -9.01 -3.10
C LEU A 33 14.50 -7.54 -2.88
N VAL A 34 14.22 -7.13 -1.65
CA VAL A 34 13.94 -5.72 -1.31
C VAL A 34 15.18 -4.85 -1.53
N VAL A 35 16.35 -5.31 -1.12
CA VAL A 35 17.61 -4.58 -1.33
C VAL A 35 17.96 -4.49 -2.82
N SER A 36 17.72 -5.53 -3.63
CA SER A 36 17.95 -5.46 -5.08
C SER A 36 16.99 -4.51 -5.78
N ILE A 37 15.73 -4.43 -5.34
CA ILE A 37 14.76 -3.46 -5.85
C ILE A 37 15.16 -2.03 -5.48
N ILE A 38 15.58 -1.79 -4.23
CA ILE A 38 16.06 -0.48 -3.76
C ILE A 38 17.35 -0.07 -4.50
N LEU A 39 18.26 -1.02 -4.77
CA LEU A 39 19.49 -0.76 -5.54
C LEU A 39 19.18 -0.43 -7.00
N VAL A 40 18.25 -1.11 -7.64
CA VAL A 40 17.83 -0.81 -9.02
C VAL A 40 17.20 0.58 -9.09
N ILE A 41 16.36 0.96 -8.12
CA ILE A 41 15.74 2.30 -8.06
C ILE A 41 16.82 3.39 -7.83
N ARG A 42 17.88 3.11 -7.08
CA ARG A 42 18.94 4.09 -6.75
C ARG A 42 19.96 4.29 -7.87
N TYR A 43 20.03 3.37 -8.85
CA TYR A 43 20.98 3.43 -9.98
C TYR A 43 20.40 3.97 -11.28
N LEU A 44 19.13 4.39 -11.30
CA LEU A 44 18.54 5.08 -12.44
C LEU A 44 18.62 6.60 -12.22
N PRO A 45 19.62 7.32 -12.77
CA PRO A 45 19.60 8.78 -12.77
C PRO A 45 18.67 9.26 -13.89
N GLY A 46 17.42 9.48 -13.58
CA GLY A 46 16.43 10.06 -14.49
C GLY A 46 15.60 11.09 -13.76
N LYS A 47 15.54 12.30 -14.29
CA LYS A 47 14.56 13.30 -13.89
C LYS A 47 13.18 12.73 -14.20
N VAL A 48 12.37 12.48 -13.18
CA VAL A 48 11.00 12.02 -13.33
C VAL A 48 10.16 13.20 -13.84
N ASN A 49 9.79 13.17 -15.11
CA ASN A 49 8.82 14.11 -15.66
C ASN A 49 7.40 13.69 -15.25
N ALA A 50 6.47 14.64 -15.21
CA ALA A 50 5.08 14.37 -14.81
C ALA A 50 4.36 13.28 -15.64
N ASP A 51 4.94 12.88 -16.78
CA ASP A 51 4.47 11.78 -17.63
C ASP A 51 5.00 10.41 -17.19
N GLU A 52 5.86 10.33 -16.16
CA GLU A 52 6.57 9.12 -15.71
C GLU A 52 5.92 8.39 -14.51
N VAL A 53 4.75 8.82 -14.05
CA VAL A 53 3.96 8.08 -13.03
C VAL A 53 3.67 6.63 -13.49
N ASP A 54 3.70 6.41 -14.80
CA ASP A 54 3.43 5.13 -15.46
C ASP A 54 4.52 4.06 -15.28
N THR A 55 5.71 4.43 -14.75
CA THR A 55 6.83 3.48 -14.61
C THR A 55 6.96 2.88 -13.21
N VAL A 56 6.60 3.62 -12.16
CA VAL A 56 6.68 3.14 -10.77
C VAL A 56 5.43 2.36 -10.39
N PHE A 57 4.27 2.85 -10.83
CA PHE A 57 2.97 2.21 -10.62
C PHE A 57 2.25 2.04 -11.97
N PRO A 58 2.45 0.92 -12.68
CA PRO A 58 1.89 0.74 -14.02
C PRO A 58 0.36 0.78 -13.97
N ILE A 59 -0.21 1.71 -14.74
CA ILE A 59 -1.65 1.80 -14.95
C ILE A 59 -2.05 0.71 -15.95
N LYS A 60 -2.94 -0.20 -15.52
CA LYS A 60 -3.40 -1.31 -16.35
C LYS A 60 -4.62 -0.91 -17.19
N ASP A 61 -4.94 -1.71 -18.19
CA ASP A 61 -6.08 -1.48 -19.10
C ASP A 61 -7.45 -1.39 -18.39
N ASN A 62 -7.56 -1.91 -17.16
CA ASN A 62 -8.77 -1.86 -16.35
C ASN A 62 -8.87 -0.60 -15.46
N ALA A 63 -7.95 0.34 -15.58
CA ALA A 63 -8.02 1.60 -14.86
C ALA A 63 -9.16 2.48 -15.40
N VAL A 64 -9.82 3.18 -14.49
CA VAL A 64 -10.91 4.11 -14.81
C VAL A 64 -10.42 5.53 -14.59
N LYS A 65 -10.60 6.38 -15.58
CA LYS A 65 -10.37 7.83 -15.47
C LYS A 65 -11.70 8.53 -15.32
N THR A 66 -11.83 9.33 -14.29
CA THR A 66 -13.03 10.13 -14.02
C THR A 66 -12.98 11.49 -14.73
N SER A 67 -14.09 12.22 -14.71
CA SER A 67 -14.17 13.58 -15.27
C SER A 67 -13.36 14.61 -14.48
N SER A 68 -13.08 14.37 -13.20
CA SER A 68 -12.23 15.22 -12.35
C SER A 68 -10.74 15.04 -12.62
N GLY A 69 -10.37 14.00 -13.40
CA GLY A 69 -8.98 13.65 -13.69
C GLY A 69 -8.41 12.58 -12.75
N LEU A 70 -9.14 12.16 -11.71
CA LEU A 70 -8.75 11.02 -10.89
C LEU A 70 -8.63 9.76 -11.77
N ILE A 71 -7.58 8.98 -11.57
CA ILE A 71 -7.49 7.64 -12.14
C ILE A 71 -7.50 6.66 -10.98
N TYR A 72 -8.31 5.61 -11.08
CA TYR A 72 -8.29 4.53 -10.10
C TYR A 72 -8.25 3.16 -10.77
N GLN A 73 -7.69 2.21 -10.05
CA GLN A 73 -7.55 0.84 -10.51
C GLN A 73 -7.82 -0.12 -9.36
N ASP A 74 -8.82 -1.00 -9.51
CA ASP A 74 -9.06 -2.06 -8.56
C ASP A 74 -7.98 -3.15 -8.68
N MET A 75 -7.26 -3.35 -7.58
CA MET A 75 -6.25 -4.40 -7.44
C MET A 75 -6.91 -5.69 -6.92
N VAL A 76 -7.85 -5.52 -6.00
CA VAL A 76 -8.70 -6.58 -5.45
C VAL A 76 -10.12 -6.04 -5.36
N ILE A 77 -11.07 -6.77 -5.91
CA ILE A 77 -12.50 -6.47 -5.74
C ILE A 77 -12.96 -7.17 -4.47
N GLY A 78 -13.41 -6.38 -3.48
CA GLY A 78 -13.96 -6.92 -2.24
C GLY A 78 -15.31 -7.62 -2.45
N GLU A 79 -15.71 -8.41 -1.45
CA GLU A 79 -16.98 -9.15 -1.47
C GLU A 79 -18.05 -8.52 -0.57
N GLY A 80 -17.66 -7.58 0.31
CA GLY A 80 -18.57 -6.91 1.24
C GLY A 80 -19.41 -5.79 0.60
N SER A 81 -20.05 -4.99 1.44
CA SER A 81 -20.85 -3.82 1.03
C SER A 81 -19.98 -2.80 0.29
N ALA A 82 -20.59 -2.08 -0.66
CA ALA A 82 -19.92 -0.99 -1.37
C ALA A 82 -20.07 0.32 -0.58
N ALA A 83 -18.99 1.06 -0.45
CA ALA A 83 -18.95 2.35 0.23
C ALA A 83 -19.74 3.41 -0.53
N GLN A 84 -20.53 4.19 0.20
CA GLN A 84 -21.35 5.28 -0.30
C GLN A 84 -21.05 6.58 0.45
N THR A 85 -21.39 7.70 -0.16
CA THR A 85 -21.33 9.01 0.52
C THR A 85 -22.22 8.98 1.77
N GLY A 86 -21.69 9.43 2.92
CA GLY A 86 -22.32 9.37 4.22
C GLY A 86 -21.90 8.17 5.06
N ASP A 87 -21.23 7.18 4.49
CA ASP A 87 -20.70 6.05 5.26
C ASP A 87 -19.44 6.46 6.01
N THR A 88 -19.28 5.95 7.24
CA THR A 88 -18.00 5.96 7.94
C THR A 88 -17.17 4.77 7.50
N VAL A 89 -16.05 5.01 6.86
CA VAL A 89 -15.15 3.98 6.34
C VAL A 89 -13.90 3.85 7.19
N SER A 90 -13.41 2.62 7.34
CA SER A 90 -12.14 2.29 7.99
C SER A 90 -11.17 1.73 6.94
N ILE A 91 -10.02 2.37 6.77
CA ILE A 91 -9.04 2.02 5.73
C ILE A 91 -7.65 1.76 6.28
N ILE A 92 -6.89 0.96 5.54
CA ILE A 92 -5.43 0.90 5.57
C ILE A 92 -4.92 1.49 4.27
N TYR A 93 -3.90 2.36 4.35
CA TYR A 93 -3.37 3.03 3.17
C TYR A 93 -1.87 3.24 3.20
N SER A 94 -1.31 3.50 2.03
CA SER A 94 0.01 4.06 1.82
C SER A 94 -0.04 5.11 0.73
N GLY A 95 0.54 6.28 0.99
CA GLY A 95 0.70 7.38 0.06
C GLY A 95 2.12 7.44 -0.48
N TYR A 96 2.25 7.62 -1.79
CA TYR A 96 3.51 7.60 -2.52
C TYR A 96 3.70 8.89 -3.32
N LEU A 97 4.93 9.40 -3.30
CA LEU A 97 5.40 10.45 -4.18
C LEU A 97 5.55 9.93 -5.62
N PRO A 98 5.73 10.83 -6.62
CA PRO A 98 5.93 10.43 -8.02
C PRO A 98 7.13 9.49 -8.22
N ASP A 99 8.15 9.59 -7.38
CA ASP A 99 9.33 8.72 -7.41
C ASP A 99 9.15 7.37 -6.69
N GLY A 100 7.95 7.12 -6.14
CA GLY A 100 7.60 5.90 -5.41
C GLY A 100 7.97 5.89 -3.94
N GLN A 101 8.53 6.96 -3.40
CA GLN A 101 8.78 7.05 -1.95
C GLN A 101 7.47 7.15 -1.18
N VAL A 102 7.37 6.41 -0.07
CA VAL A 102 6.23 6.52 0.85
C VAL A 102 6.40 7.81 1.66
N PHE A 103 5.39 8.69 1.61
CA PHE A 103 5.36 9.90 2.43
C PHE A 103 4.39 9.80 3.62
N ASP A 104 3.39 8.92 3.52
CA ASP A 104 2.42 8.69 4.59
C ASP A 104 1.85 7.27 4.52
N SER A 105 1.63 6.62 5.68
CA SER A 105 1.10 5.25 5.73
C SER A 105 0.69 4.87 7.15
N ASN A 106 -0.39 4.07 7.28
CA ASN A 106 -0.78 3.41 8.52
C ASN A 106 -0.59 1.89 8.51
N VAL A 107 0.10 1.36 7.48
CA VAL A 107 0.31 -0.10 7.33
C VAL A 107 1.12 -0.68 8.49
N GLU A 108 2.17 0.03 8.95
CA GLU A 108 3.05 -0.46 10.02
C GLU A 108 2.38 -0.44 11.39
N THR A 109 1.53 0.55 11.67
CA THR A 109 0.79 0.66 12.93
C THR A 109 -0.35 -0.35 12.98
N GLY A 110 -0.93 -0.68 11.82
CA GLY A 110 -2.12 -1.52 11.70
C GLY A 110 -3.40 -0.86 12.23
N GLU A 111 -3.32 0.40 12.69
CA GLU A 111 -4.47 1.17 13.12
C GLU A 111 -5.26 1.65 11.92
N TYR A 112 -6.57 1.46 11.94
CA TYR A 112 -7.42 1.91 10.84
C TYR A 112 -7.57 3.43 10.87
N PHE A 113 -7.48 4.05 9.71
CA PHE A 113 -7.86 5.44 9.54
C PHE A 113 -9.35 5.50 9.22
N GLU A 114 -10.10 6.21 10.07
CA GLU A 114 -11.56 6.30 9.97
C GLU A 114 -12.00 7.71 9.61
N PHE A 115 -12.92 7.82 8.67
CA PHE A 115 -13.55 9.08 8.29
C PHE A 115 -14.90 8.84 7.61
N GLU A 116 -15.74 9.88 7.57
CA GLU A 116 -17.02 9.87 6.88
C GLU A 116 -16.83 10.36 5.43
N LEU A 117 -17.24 9.51 4.46
CA LEU A 117 -17.19 9.85 3.04
C LEU A 117 -18.17 10.99 2.70
N GLY A 118 -17.67 12.03 2.06
CA GLY A 118 -18.46 13.21 1.68
C GLY A 118 -18.47 14.32 2.72
N ALA A 119 -17.79 14.14 3.87
CA ALA A 119 -17.68 15.17 4.90
C ALA A 119 -16.61 16.24 4.58
N GLY A 120 -15.76 16.04 3.57
CA GLY A 120 -14.68 16.97 3.22
C GLY A 120 -13.53 16.98 4.23
N THR A 121 -13.37 15.93 5.01
CA THR A 121 -12.32 15.80 6.04
C THR A 121 -11.02 15.22 5.50
N VAL A 122 -11.06 14.67 4.29
CA VAL A 122 -9.92 14.10 3.57
C VAL A 122 -9.79 14.76 2.20
N ILE A 123 -8.72 14.46 1.46
CA ILE A 123 -8.49 15.01 0.13
C ILE A 123 -9.62 14.60 -0.84
N PRO A 124 -10.01 15.49 -1.79
CA PRO A 124 -11.08 15.20 -2.75
C PRO A 124 -10.87 13.89 -3.53
N GLY A 125 -9.61 13.54 -3.83
CA GLY A 125 -9.29 12.29 -4.51
C GLY A 125 -9.67 11.04 -3.71
N TRP A 126 -9.65 11.08 -2.38
CA TRP A 126 -10.12 9.98 -1.55
C TRP A 126 -11.65 9.96 -1.46
N GLU A 127 -12.27 11.13 -1.28
CA GLU A 127 -13.73 11.26 -1.25
C GLU A 127 -14.38 10.66 -2.50
N GLU A 128 -13.77 10.91 -3.66
CA GLU A 128 -14.25 10.36 -4.93
C GLU A 128 -13.82 8.91 -5.14
N GLY A 129 -12.54 8.62 -4.87
CA GLY A 129 -11.92 7.35 -5.24
C GLY A 129 -12.34 6.15 -4.40
N ILE A 130 -12.83 6.37 -3.17
CA ILE A 130 -13.26 5.29 -2.26
C ILE A 130 -14.72 4.93 -2.48
N VAL A 131 -15.54 5.85 -2.98
CA VAL A 131 -16.93 5.55 -3.31
C VAL A 131 -17.00 4.37 -4.29
N GLY A 132 -17.88 3.41 -3.99
CA GLY A 132 -18.05 2.19 -4.76
C GLY A 132 -17.04 1.08 -4.47
N MET A 133 -16.00 1.32 -3.66
CA MET A 133 -15.15 0.24 -3.18
C MET A 133 -15.96 -0.72 -2.29
N LYS A 134 -15.73 -2.01 -2.43
CA LYS A 134 -16.33 -3.01 -1.54
C LYS A 134 -15.40 -3.34 -0.38
N VAL A 135 -15.98 -3.61 0.78
CA VAL A 135 -15.22 -4.09 1.95
C VAL A 135 -14.39 -5.32 1.59
N GLY A 136 -13.12 -5.32 2.01
CA GLY A 136 -12.11 -6.30 1.62
C GLY A 136 -11.41 -6.00 0.29
N GLY A 137 -11.84 -4.97 -0.44
CA GLY A 137 -11.22 -4.53 -1.69
C GLY A 137 -9.96 -3.70 -1.46
N ALA A 138 -9.09 -3.70 -2.49
CA ALA A 138 -7.91 -2.86 -2.57
C ALA A 138 -7.88 -2.12 -3.90
N ARG A 139 -7.59 -0.81 -3.86
CA ARG A 139 -7.61 0.11 -4.99
C ARG A 139 -6.37 1.00 -4.98
N MET A 140 -5.80 1.20 -6.16
CA MET A 140 -4.82 2.26 -6.38
C MET A 140 -5.55 3.50 -6.86
N LEU A 141 -5.18 4.66 -6.29
CA LEU A 141 -5.66 5.98 -6.72
C LEU A 141 -4.45 6.77 -7.23
N PHE A 142 -4.57 7.34 -8.41
CA PHE A 142 -3.62 8.31 -8.96
C PHE A 142 -4.32 9.66 -8.93
N VAL A 143 -3.96 10.44 -7.93
CA VAL A 143 -4.66 11.67 -7.55
C VAL A 143 -3.91 12.87 -8.13
N PRO A 144 -4.49 13.58 -9.10
CA PRO A 144 -3.86 14.75 -9.68
C PRO A 144 -3.80 15.89 -8.66
N PRO A 145 -2.94 16.90 -8.88
CA PRO A 145 -2.68 17.97 -7.90
C PRO A 145 -3.94 18.69 -7.42
N GLU A 146 -4.91 18.87 -8.28
CA GLU A 146 -6.18 19.57 -7.98
C GLU A 146 -7.03 18.82 -6.95
N LEU A 147 -6.83 17.50 -6.84
CA LEU A 147 -7.56 16.64 -5.92
C LEU A 147 -6.72 16.24 -4.68
N THR A 148 -5.51 16.79 -4.52
CA THR A 148 -4.64 16.57 -3.35
C THR A 148 -4.70 17.70 -2.34
N VAL A 149 -5.53 18.71 -2.55
CA VAL A 149 -5.66 19.85 -1.64
C VAL A 149 -6.04 19.37 -0.24
N GLY A 150 -5.24 19.73 0.75
CA GLY A 150 -5.41 19.27 2.14
C GLY A 150 -4.70 17.96 2.46
N ALA A 151 -3.90 17.39 1.54
CA ALA A 151 -3.05 16.25 1.85
C ALA A 151 -2.11 16.57 3.02
N ILE A 152 -2.02 15.65 3.97
CA ILE A 152 -1.08 15.77 5.09
C ILE A 152 0.31 15.49 4.54
N ASP A 153 1.21 16.46 4.74
CA ASP A 153 2.62 16.34 4.37
C ASP A 153 3.50 16.55 5.62
N PRO A 154 3.66 15.53 6.45
CA PRO A 154 4.36 15.65 7.72
C PRO A 154 5.85 15.98 7.56
N PHE A 155 6.41 15.72 6.39
CA PHE A 155 7.83 15.91 6.09
C PHE A 155 8.11 17.04 5.11
N GLN A 156 7.08 17.74 4.62
CA GLN A 156 7.18 18.71 3.52
C GLN A 156 7.88 18.12 2.29
N ALA A 157 7.58 16.86 2.00
CA ALA A 157 8.23 16.07 0.96
C ALA A 157 7.44 16.09 -0.35
N ILE A 158 6.16 16.55 -0.34
CA ILE A 158 5.31 16.57 -1.53
C ILE A 158 5.73 17.75 -2.43
N PRO A 159 6.28 17.49 -3.63
CA PRO A 159 6.59 18.56 -4.55
C PRO A 159 5.33 19.28 -5.02
N GLU A 160 5.42 20.56 -5.31
CA GLU A 160 4.31 21.33 -5.88
C GLU A 160 3.81 20.71 -7.20
N ASN A 161 2.51 20.71 -7.41
CA ASN A 161 1.87 20.18 -8.61
C ASN A 161 2.18 18.70 -8.91
N SER A 162 2.36 17.89 -7.86
CA SER A 162 2.62 16.47 -7.99
C SER A 162 1.35 15.64 -8.02
N THR A 163 1.30 14.64 -8.89
CA THR A 163 0.34 13.54 -8.79
C THR A 163 0.76 12.63 -7.65
N LEU A 164 -0.13 12.37 -6.70
CA LEU A 164 0.11 11.44 -5.62
C LEU A 164 -0.55 10.10 -5.92
N THR A 165 0.14 9.02 -5.55
CA THR A 165 -0.43 7.67 -5.69
C THR A 165 -0.76 7.13 -4.30
N TYR A 166 -1.96 6.56 -4.16
CA TYR A 166 -2.37 5.91 -2.91
C TYR A 166 -2.76 4.46 -3.17
N SER A 167 -2.26 3.57 -2.34
CA SER A 167 -2.79 2.21 -2.21
C SER A 167 -3.75 2.18 -1.02
N ILE A 168 -5.02 1.87 -1.25
CA ILE A 168 -6.06 1.88 -0.22
C ILE A 168 -6.69 0.51 -0.13
N THR A 169 -6.84 -0.01 1.09
CA THR A 169 -7.62 -1.22 1.39
C THR A 169 -8.79 -0.82 2.28
N LEU A 170 -10.02 -1.05 1.82
CA LEU A 170 -11.25 -0.83 2.60
C LEU A 170 -11.48 -2.01 3.54
N LYS A 171 -11.44 -1.75 4.84
CA LYS A 171 -11.56 -2.77 5.88
C LYS A 171 -12.97 -2.92 6.40
N GLU A 172 -13.64 -1.79 6.67
CA GLU A 172 -14.98 -1.77 7.28
C GLU A 172 -15.78 -0.56 6.78
N ILE A 173 -17.10 -0.71 6.84
CA ILE A 173 -18.09 0.37 6.70
C ILE A 173 -18.96 0.31 7.96
N LYS A 174 -19.15 1.44 8.62
CA LYS A 174 -19.94 1.60 9.84
C LYS A 174 -21.19 2.41 9.58
#